data_9fd352cfb2d3c88a73a682455c73b125
#
_entry.id   9fd352cfb2d3c88a73a682455c73b125
#
_cell.length_a   1.000
_cell.length_b   1.000
_cell.length_c   1.000
_cell.angle_alpha   90.00
_cell.angle_beta   90.00
_cell.angle_gamma   90.00
#
_symmetry.space_group_name_H-M   'P 1'
#
loop_
_entity.id
_entity.type
_entity.pdbx_description
1 polymer ?
#
loop_
_entity_poly.entity_id
_entity_poly.type
_entity_poly.pdbx_seq_one_letter_code
_entity_poly.pdbx_strand_id
1 'polypeptide(L)'
;MPNTLLERSVERRPNQVRIAGRVLFLTEDPGLVARQLDGEDLAWNPAIKLRDNISTDEITPAYICYYFDATLGEFPYLGFKAGDEFPITRGSVKRGGFVASVAGKRRGKGSSREQSPYAEMCAGIRLVVGESIERIYRENCQNLGVLTTTDFSILERLASGDPIPLSVFTDGEGEI
;
A
#
# COMPACT_ATOMS: atom_id res chain seq x y z
N MET A 1 -27.40 2.01 -38.60
CA MET A 1 -26.96 2.53 -37.31
C MET A 1 -25.45 2.59 -37.30
N PRO A 2 -24.81 3.77 -37.19
CA PRO A 2 -23.35 3.79 -37.10
C PRO A 2 -22.90 3.07 -35.83
N ASN A 3 -21.84 2.30 -35.96
CA ASN A 3 -21.31 1.49 -34.87
C ASN A 3 -20.46 2.37 -33.96
N THR A 4 -21.15 3.16 -33.11
CA THR A 4 -20.56 4.18 -32.21
C THR A 4 -19.50 3.65 -31.27
N LEU A 5 -19.38 2.32 -31.11
CA LEU A 5 -18.32 1.68 -30.31
C LEU A 5 -16.97 1.67 -31.06
N LEU A 6 -16.97 1.64 -32.39
CA LEU A 6 -15.74 1.64 -33.19
C LEU A 6 -15.17 3.06 -33.41
N GLU A 7 -15.98 4.07 -33.23
CA GLU A 7 -15.60 5.49 -33.39
C GLU A 7 -15.15 6.13 -32.06
N ARG A 8 -15.20 5.39 -30.96
CA ARG A 8 -14.78 5.88 -29.64
C ARG A 8 -13.27 6.02 -29.61
N SER A 9 -12.78 7.25 -29.52
CA SER A 9 -11.34 7.46 -29.23
C SER A 9 -11.05 6.93 -27.81
N VAL A 10 -10.24 5.89 -27.74
CA VAL A 10 -9.75 5.37 -26.46
C VAL A 10 -8.52 6.20 -26.11
N GLU A 11 -8.62 7.02 -25.06
CA GLU A 11 -7.45 7.68 -24.48
C GLU A 11 -6.46 6.59 -24.04
N ARG A 12 -5.24 6.65 -24.56
CA ARG A 12 -4.19 5.76 -24.11
C ARG A 12 -3.85 6.10 -22.67
N ARG A 13 -3.78 5.07 -21.83
CA ARG A 13 -3.30 5.25 -20.45
C ARG A 13 -1.89 5.83 -20.46
N PRO A 14 -1.56 6.72 -19.52
CA PRO A 14 -0.19 7.22 -19.40
C PRO A 14 0.75 6.05 -19.07
N ASN A 15 1.96 6.08 -19.64
CA ASN A 15 2.98 5.05 -19.37
C ASN A 15 3.68 5.23 -18.02
N GLN A 16 3.35 6.28 -17.30
CA GLN A 16 3.99 6.68 -16.04
C GLN A 16 2.95 7.22 -15.08
N VAL A 17 3.22 7.05 -13.79
CA VAL A 17 2.45 7.65 -12.70
C VAL A 17 3.35 8.51 -11.82
N ARG A 18 2.83 9.60 -11.29
CA ARG A 18 3.50 10.39 -10.25
C ARG A 18 2.78 10.15 -8.94
N ILE A 19 3.53 9.69 -7.95
CA ILE A 19 3.06 9.51 -6.58
C ILE A 19 4.00 10.35 -5.71
N ALA A 20 3.47 11.36 -5.07
CA ALA A 20 4.23 12.23 -4.18
C ALA A 20 3.56 12.25 -2.81
N GLY A 21 4.35 12.11 -1.76
CA GLY A 21 3.90 12.09 -0.38
C GLY A 21 4.76 11.20 0.49
N ARG A 22 4.33 11.06 1.75
CA ARG A 22 5.07 10.32 2.77
C ARG A 22 5.00 8.81 2.55
N VAL A 23 6.05 8.11 2.94
CA VAL A 23 6.14 6.64 2.89
C VAL A 23 6.10 6.10 4.32
N LEU A 24 5.22 5.13 4.59
CA LEU A 24 5.15 4.42 5.86
C LEU A 24 5.96 3.12 5.77
N PHE A 25 7.06 3.06 6.48
CA PHE A 25 7.84 1.83 6.63
C PHE A 25 7.31 1.03 7.82
N LEU A 26 6.77 -0.14 7.55
CA LEU A 26 6.28 -1.08 8.57
C LEU A 26 7.47 -1.91 9.08
N THR A 27 8.13 -1.40 10.10
CA THR A 27 9.37 -1.95 10.66
C THR A 27 9.11 -2.88 11.84
N GLU A 28 10.10 -3.70 12.20
CA GLU A 28 10.06 -4.49 13.43
C GLU A 28 10.27 -3.62 14.69
N ASP A 29 10.84 -2.43 14.53
CA ASP A 29 11.05 -1.47 15.61
C ASP A 29 9.82 -0.57 15.80
N PRO A 30 9.09 -0.70 16.92
CA PRO A 30 7.90 0.11 17.20
C PRO A 30 8.22 1.60 17.32
N GLY A 31 9.42 1.95 17.80
CA GLY A 31 9.85 3.34 17.92
C GLY A 31 9.98 4.02 16.56
N LEU A 32 10.50 3.32 15.54
CA LEU A 32 10.57 3.85 14.19
C LEU A 32 9.18 4.06 13.58
N VAL A 33 8.23 3.17 13.87
CA VAL A 33 6.84 3.34 13.40
C VAL A 33 6.20 4.55 14.08
N ALA A 34 6.33 4.67 15.40
CA ALA A 34 5.78 5.78 16.17
C ALA A 34 6.31 7.14 15.68
N ARG A 35 7.60 7.27 15.45
CA ARG A 35 8.23 8.50 14.93
C ARG A 35 7.65 8.92 13.58
N GLN A 36 7.41 7.96 12.69
CA GLN A 36 6.78 8.25 11.39
C GLN A 36 5.34 8.77 11.57
N LEU A 37 4.57 8.18 12.49
CA LEU A 37 3.21 8.62 12.79
C LEU A 37 3.18 10.01 13.44
N ASP A 38 4.22 10.37 14.19
CA ASP A 38 4.42 11.69 14.81
C ASP A 38 4.96 12.75 13.84
N GLY A 39 5.16 12.39 12.56
CA GLY A 39 5.48 13.35 11.50
C GLY A 39 6.91 13.29 10.97
N GLU A 40 7.75 12.39 11.49
CA GLU A 40 9.10 12.21 10.95
C GLU A 40 9.08 11.41 9.63
N ASP A 41 9.80 11.88 8.63
CA ASP A 41 10.02 11.14 7.40
C ASP A 41 11.25 10.24 7.53
N LEU A 42 11.06 8.96 7.27
CA LEU A 42 12.12 7.98 7.28
C LEU A 42 12.68 7.80 5.86
N ALA A 43 13.96 8.03 5.67
CA ALA A 43 14.62 7.72 4.40
C ALA A 43 14.85 6.20 4.30
N TRP A 44 14.61 5.64 3.12
CA TRP A 44 14.89 4.23 2.87
C TRP A 44 16.37 3.92 3.07
N ASN A 45 16.62 2.88 3.86
CA ASN A 45 17.93 2.32 4.07
C ASN A 45 17.77 0.79 4.19
N PRO A 46 18.54 -0.02 3.44
CA PRO A 46 18.49 -1.48 3.51
C PRO A 46 18.78 -2.06 4.91
N ALA A 47 19.39 -1.30 5.81
CA ALA A 47 19.59 -1.69 7.22
C ALA A 47 18.30 -1.62 8.05
N ILE A 48 17.24 -0.97 7.55
CA ILE A 48 15.94 -0.92 8.22
C ILE A 48 15.31 -2.32 8.14
N LYS A 49 15.08 -2.91 9.31
CA LYS A 49 14.43 -4.21 9.40
C LYS A 49 12.92 -4.08 9.24
N LEU A 50 12.44 -4.40 8.06
CA LEU A 50 11.01 -4.40 7.75
C LEU A 50 10.32 -5.60 8.39
N ARG A 51 9.04 -5.41 8.73
CA ARG A 51 8.19 -6.47 9.28
C ARG A 51 7.77 -7.44 8.19
N ASP A 52 8.08 -8.71 8.40
CA ASP A 52 7.64 -9.84 7.58
C ASP A 52 6.26 -10.35 8.02
N ASN A 53 5.64 -11.13 7.14
CA ASN A 53 4.43 -11.89 7.42
C ASN A 53 3.23 -11.05 7.92
N ILE A 54 3.10 -9.81 7.47
CA ILE A 54 1.96 -8.98 7.82
C ILE A 54 0.68 -9.60 7.24
N SER A 55 -0.22 -10.00 8.12
CA SER A 55 -1.49 -10.65 7.75
C SER A 55 -2.57 -9.62 7.42
N THR A 56 -3.61 -10.08 6.73
CA THR A 56 -4.82 -9.27 6.52
C THR A 56 -5.54 -8.92 7.83
N ASP A 57 -5.39 -9.75 8.89
CA ASP A 57 -5.86 -9.44 10.24
C ASP A 57 -5.07 -8.30 10.89
N GLU A 58 -3.76 -8.23 10.66
CA GLU A 58 -2.94 -7.12 11.14
C GLU A 58 -3.24 -5.83 10.40
N ILE A 59 -3.57 -5.91 9.10
CA ILE A 59 -3.97 -4.73 8.32
C ILE A 59 -5.37 -4.27 8.75
N THR A 60 -6.35 -5.19 8.79
CA THR A 60 -7.72 -4.88 9.17
C THR A 60 -8.28 -6.02 10.02
N PRO A 61 -8.28 -5.89 11.34
CA PRO A 61 -8.84 -6.88 12.24
C PRO A 61 -10.30 -7.24 11.91
N ALA A 62 -10.67 -8.51 12.10
CA ALA A 62 -11.97 -9.03 11.70
C ALA A 62 -13.16 -8.24 12.26
N TYR A 63 -13.05 -7.75 13.50
CA TYR A 63 -14.13 -6.97 14.15
C TYR A 63 -14.37 -5.59 13.50
N ILE A 64 -13.47 -5.13 12.61
CA ILE A 64 -13.61 -3.87 11.85
C ILE A 64 -14.29 -4.11 10.51
N CYS A 65 -14.33 -5.35 10.01
CA CYS A 65 -14.87 -5.69 8.70
C CYS A 65 -16.39 -5.50 8.56
N TYR A 66 -17.05 -4.89 9.54
CA TYR A 66 -18.43 -4.41 9.43
C TYR A 66 -18.57 -3.17 8.56
N TYR A 67 -17.51 -2.38 8.49
CA TYR A 67 -17.51 -1.17 7.68
C TYR A 67 -17.25 -1.52 6.22
N PHE A 68 -18.00 -0.88 5.31
CA PHE A 68 -17.87 -1.02 3.86
C PHE A 68 -17.76 0.32 3.15
N ASP A 69 -17.37 1.36 3.87
CA ASP A 69 -17.26 2.72 3.40
C ASP A 69 -15.90 3.35 3.76
N ALA A 70 -15.75 4.64 3.47
CA ALA A 70 -14.52 5.39 3.74
C ALA A 70 -14.11 5.43 5.23
N THR A 71 -14.99 5.02 6.16
CA THR A 71 -14.67 4.89 7.59
C THR A 71 -13.55 3.88 7.81
N LEU A 72 -13.42 2.87 6.94
CA LEU A 72 -12.32 1.91 6.99
C LEU A 72 -10.93 2.57 6.97
N GLY A 73 -10.80 3.76 6.38
CA GLY A 73 -9.55 4.53 6.38
C GLY A 73 -9.07 4.99 7.75
N GLU A 74 -9.89 4.88 8.80
CA GLU A 74 -9.49 5.15 10.17
C GLU A 74 -8.74 3.97 10.83
N PHE A 75 -8.75 2.80 10.21
CA PHE A 75 -8.38 1.56 10.88
C PHE A 75 -7.21 0.77 10.29
N PRO A 76 -6.52 1.19 9.19
CA PRO A 76 -5.45 0.35 8.66
C PRO A 76 -4.36 0.13 9.70
N TYR A 77 -3.92 -1.12 9.77
CA TYR A 77 -2.85 -1.59 10.64
C TYR A 77 -3.13 -1.58 12.15
N LEU A 78 -4.38 -1.49 12.60
CA LEU A 78 -4.68 -1.60 14.03
C LEU A 78 -4.26 -2.92 14.67
N GLY A 79 -4.15 -3.98 13.88
CA GLY A 79 -3.62 -5.27 14.32
C GLY A 79 -2.12 -5.44 14.12
N PHE A 80 -1.45 -4.42 13.56
CA PHE A 80 -0.02 -4.48 13.26
C PHE A 80 0.81 -4.50 14.55
N LYS A 81 1.69 -5.52 14.65
CA LYS A 81 2.56 -5.72 15.78
C LYS A 81 4.02 -5.49 15.37
N ALA A 82 4.70 -4.55 16.00
CA ALA A 82 6.13 -4.34 15.90
C ALA A 82 6.78 -4.73 17.22
N GLY A 83 7.69 -5.70 17.21
CA GLY A 83 8.15 -6.30 18.44
C GLY A 83 6.98 -6.86 19.26
N ASP A 84 6.79 -6.36 20.48
CA ASP A 84 5.65 -6.69 21.35
C ASP A 84 4.59 -5.59 21.46
N GLU A 85 4.71 -4.54 20.66
CA GLU A 85 3.86 -3.36 20.73
C GLU A 85 2.91 -3.24 19.53
N PHE A 86 1.82 -2.48 19.72
CA PHE A 86 0.88 -2.07 18.67
C PHE A 86 1.00 -0.55 18.48
N PRO A 87 2.00 -0.08 17.69
CA PRO A 87 2.31 1.35 17.61
C PRO A 87 1.29 2.16 16.82
N ILE A 88 0.43 1.51 16.02
CA ILE A 88 -0.51 2.17 15.14
C ILE A 88 -1.88 2.27 15.82
N THR A 89 -2.38 3.49 15.96
CA THR A 89 -3.67 3.78 16.58
C THR A 89 -4.70 4.23 15.54
N ARG A 90 -5.97 4.22 15.90
CA ARG A 90 -7.06 4.65 15.03
C ARG A 90 -6.80 6.02 14.42
N GLY A 91 -6.90 6.11 13.11
CA GLY A 91 -6.75 7.34 12.33
C GLY A 91 -5.31 7.84 12.19
N SER A 92 -4.32 7.23 12.86
CA SER A 92 -2.94 7.73 12.82
C SER A 92 -2.32 7.67 11.42
N VAL A 93 -2.57 6.58 10.67
CA VAL A 93 -2.08 6.44 9.29
C VAL A 93 -2.69 7.50 8.37
N LYS A 94 -4.00 7.71 8.46
CA LYS A 94 -4.70 8.72 7.66
C LYS A 94 -4.22 10.14 7.97
N ARG A 95 -4.06 10.47 9.24
CA ARG A 95 -3.50 11.77 9.66
C ARG A 95 -2.04 11.95 9.25
N GLY A 96 -1.29 10.86 9.18
CA GLY A 96 0.11 10.87 8.75
C GLY A 96 0.32 11.23 7.29
N GLY A 97 -0.73 11.18 6.43
CA GLY A 97 -0.65 11.59 5.03
C GLY A 97 0.24 10.68 4.18
N PHE A 98 0.31 9.42 4.52
CA PHE A 98 1.11 8.45 3.76
C PHE A 98 0.44 8.07 2.45
N VAL A 99 1.22 8.05 1.37
CA VAL A 99 0.78 7.63 0.02
C VAL A 99 1.29 6.24 -0.34
N ALA A 100 2.30 5.75 0.35
CA ALA A 100 2.86 4.43 0.16
C ALA A 100 3.13 3.74 1.49
N SER A 101 3.04 2.41 1.50
CA SER A 101 3.46 1.58 2.63
C SER A 101 4.46 0.53 2.18
N VAL A 102 5.48 0.30 2.99
CA VAL A 102 6.61 -0.60 2.71
C VAL A 102 6.70 -1.67 3.78
N ALA A 103 6.84 -2.93 3.38
CA ALA A 103 6.97 -4.07 4.28
C ALA A 103 8.00 -5.08 3.76
N GLY A 104 8.34 -6.06 4.56
CA GLY A 104 9.19 -7.18 4.19
C GLY A 104 8.44 -8.25 3.40
N LYS A 105 8.73 -9.51 3.70
CA LYS A 105 8.21 -10.68 3.00
C LYS A 105 6.77 -11.02 3.39
N ARG A 106 6.04 -11.63 2.44
CA ARG A 106 4.71 -12.19 2.62
C ARG A 106 3.67 -11.19 3.14
N ARG A 107 3.67 -10.01 2.51
CA ARG A 107 2.68 -8.97 2.79
C ARG A 107 1.28 -9.43 2.39
N GLY A 108 0.29 -9.25 3.29
CA GLY A 108 -1.11 -9.59 3.02
C GLY A 108 -1.43 -11.07 3.15
N LYS A 109 -0.64 -11.84 3.94
CA LYS A 109 -0.91 -13.25 4.17
C LYS A 109 -2.24 -13.48 4.92
N GLY A 110 -2.82 -14.66 4.74
CA GLY A 110 -4.01 -15.09 5.46
C GLY A 110 -5.27 -15.12 4.61
N SER A 111 -6.41 -14.77 5.20
CA SER A 111 -7.70 -14.82 4.51
C SER A 111 -7.85 -13.72 3.48
N SER A 112 -8.63 -14.00 2.43
CA SER A 112 -9.01 -12.96 1.47
C SER A 112 -9.90 -11.92 2.14
N ARG A 113 -9.38 -10.71 2.31
CA ARG A 113 -10.10 -9.55 2.85
C ARG A 113 -9.89 -8.36 1.96
N GLU A 114 -10.85 -8.07 1.13
CA GLU A 114 -10.84 -6.87 0.29
C GLU A 114 -10.84 -5.59 1.14
N GLN A 115 -11.40 -5.66 2.36
CA GLN A 115 -11.36 -4.57 3.34
C GLN A 115 -9.94 -4.14 3.70
N SER A 116 -8.93 -5.04 3.63
CA SER A 116 -7.56 -4.68 3.99
C SER A 116 -6.97 -3.63 3.04
N PRO A 117 -6.84 -3.88 1.73
CA PRO A 117 -6.37 -2.84 0.82
C PRO A 117 -7.36 -1.69 0.67
N TYR A 118 -8.66 -1.91 0.90
CA TYR A 118 -9.64 -0.84 0.90
C TYR A 118 -9.44 0.14 2.06
N ALA A 119 -9.14 -0.35 3.26
CA ALA A 119 -8.80 0.49 4.41
C ALA A 119 -7.53 1.32 4.16
N GLU A 120 -6.50 0.70 3.57
CA GLU A 120 -5.28 1.39 3.17
C GLU A 120 -5.56 2.48 2.14
N MET A 121 -6.34 2.18 1.10
CA MET A 121 -6.75 3.13 0.08
C MET A 121 -7.53 4.31 0.67
N CYS A 122 -8.48 4.05 1.57
CA CYS A 122 -9.27 5.07 2.24
C CYS A 122 -8.43 5.93 3.21
N ALA A 123 -7.31 5.41 3.71
CA ALA A 123 -6.34 6.17 4.49
C ALA A 123 -5.39 7.02 3.65
N GLY A 124 -5.39 6.84 2.33
CA GLY A 124 -4.54 7.60 1.40
C GLY A 124 -3.44 6.80 0.72
N ILE A 125 -3.23 5.53 1.11
CA ILE A 125 -2.22 4.66 0.50
C ILE A 125 -2.63 4.36 -0.96
N ARG A 126 -1.73 4.65 -1.88
CA ARG A 126 -1.87 4.40 -3.32
C ARG A 126 -0.92 3.35 -3.83
N LEU A 127 0.10 3.04 -3.04
CA LEU A 127 1.18 2.13 -3.41
C LEU A 127 1.58 1.26 -2.22
N VAL A 128 1.68 -0.04 -2.48
CA VAL A 128 2.19 -1.04 -1.55
C VAL A 128 3.48 -1.63 -2.11
N VAL A 129 4.55 -1.55 -1.33
CA VAL A 129 5.85 -2.14 -1.63
C VAL A 129 6.14 -3.25 -0.65
N GLY A 130 6.64 -4.39 -1.11
CA GLY A 130 7.03 -5.49 -0.23
C GLY A 130 8.06 -6.38 -0.89
N GLU A 131 8.94 -7.02 -0.11
CA GLU A 131 9.90 -8.00 -0.64
C GLU A 131 9.19 -9.18 -1.32
N SER A 132 8.00 -9.53 -0.81
CA SER A 132 7.01 -10.36 -1.51
C SER A 132 5.60 -10.02 -1.03
N ILE A 133 4.63 -10.17 -1.94
CA ILE A 133 3.23 -9.83 -1.71
C ILE A 133 2.38 -11.06 -2.04
N GLU A 134 1.50 -11.43 -1.13
CA GLU A 134 0.63 -12.60 -1.31
C GLU A 134 -0.37 -12.34 -2.44
N ARG A 135 -0.58 -13.35 -3.29
CA ARG A 135 -1.33 -13.25 -4.55
C ARG A 135 -2.72 -12.66 -4.36
N ILE A 136 -3.51 -13.20 -3.45
CA ILE A 136 -4.90 -12.75 -3.24
C ILE A 136 -4.96 -11.30 -2.79
N TYR A 137 -4.07 -10.90 -1.88
CA TYR A 137 -4.00 -9.52 -1.42
C TYR A 137 -3.61 -8.57 -2.57
N ARG A 138 -2.66 -8.98 -3.43
CA ARG A 138 -2.26 -8.24 -4.62
C ARG A 138 -3.41 -8.08 -5.61
N GLU A 139 -4.16 -9.15 -5.88
CA GLU A 139 -5.35 -9.10 -6.73
C GLU A 139 -6.41 -8.13 -6.18
N ASN A 140 -6.66 -8.15 -4.87
CA ASN A 140 -7.57 -7.19 -4.23
C ASN A 140 -7.05 -5.74 -4.36
N CYS A 141 -5.74 -5.50 -4.22
CA CYS A 141 -5.15 -4.19 -4.48
C CYS A 141 -5.41 -3.72 -5.92
N GLN A 142 -5.19 -4.60 -6.89
CA GLN A 142 -5.41 -4.31 -8.32
C GLN A 142 -6.87 -3.95 -8.61
N ASN A 143 -7.83 -4.70 -8.03
CA ASN A 143 -9.26 -4.42 -8.18
C ASN A 143 -9.65 -3.03 -7.67
N LEU A 144 -8.95 -2.53 -6.64
CA LEU A 144 -9.19 -1.23 -6.02
C LEU A 144 -8.35 -0.10 -6.65
N GLY A 145 -7.44 -0.43 -7.56
CA GLY A 145 -6.52 0.54 -8.15
C GLY A 145 -5.36 0.95 -7.21
N VAL A 146 -5.06 0.14 -6.20
CA VAL A 146 -3.85 0.29 -5.38
C VAL A 146 -2.71 -0.42 -6.09
N LEU A 147 -1.66 0.33 -6.40
CA LEU A 147 -0.47 -0.20 -7.07
C LEU A 147 0.34 -1.08 -6.13
N THR A 148 0.95 -2.13 -6.67
CA THR A 148 1.79 -3.04 -5.90
C THR A 148 3.10 -3.33 -6.63
N THR A 149 4.22 -3.42 -5.92
CA THR A 149 5.50 -3.81 -6.50
C THR A 149 6.43 -4.46 -5.48
N THR A 150 7.36 -5.25 -5.99
CA THR A 150 8.49 -5.79 -5.21
C THR A 150 9.80 -5.08 -5.51
N ASP A 151 9.78 -4.08 -6.39
CA ASP A 151 10.94 -3.27 -6.75
C ASP A 151 11.13 -2.09 -5.78
N PHE A 152 12.10 -2.21 -4.89
CA PHE A 152 12.43 -1.19 -3.91
C PHE A 152 13.14 0.03 -4.51
N SER A 153 13.64 -0.04 -5.74
CA SER A 153 14.28 1.09 -6.41
C SER A 153 13.32 2.28 -6.62
N ILE A 154 12.02 2.01 -6.61
CA ILE A 154 11.00 3.06 -6.72
C ILE A 154 10.98 4.02 -5.52
N LEU A 155 11.51 3.62 -4.37
CA LEU A 155 11.51 4.46 -3.16
C LEU A 155 12.32 5.72 -3.35
N GLU A 156 13.39 5.67 -4.15
CA GLU A 156 14.16 6.85 -4.53
C GLU A 156 13.33 7.82 -5.39
N ARG A 157 12.53 7.26 -6.32
CA ARG A 157 11.63 8.05 -7.18
C ARG A 157 10.47 8.66 -6.39
N LEU A 158 9.97 7.95 -5.38
CA LEU A 158 8.96 8.50 -4.46
C LEU A 158 9.52 9.69 -3.67
N ALA A 159 10.75 9.58 -3.19
CA ALA A 159 11.42 10.64 -2.43
C ALA A 159 11.71 11.87 -3.29
N SER A 160 12.13 11.68 -4.57
CA SER A 160 12.41 12.77 -5.52
C SER A 160 11.15 13.35 -6.18
N GLY A 161 10.01 12.63 -6.14
CA GLY A 161 8.79 12.97 -6.88
C GLY A 161 8.88 12.69 -8.40
N ASP A 162 9.84 11.86 -8.81
CA ASP A 162 10.04 11.49 -10.20
C ASP A 162 8.93 10.57 -10.72
N PRO A 163 8.65 10.61 -12.04
CA PRO A 163 7.69 9.70 -12.63
C PRO A 163 8.14 8.24 -12.50
N ILE A 164 7.19 7.37 -12.15
CA ILE A 164 7.39 5.93 -12.04
C ILE A 164 6.79 5.27 -13.28
N PRO A 165 7.57 4.49 -14.06
CA PRO A 165 7.03 3.74 -15.20
C PRO A 165 6.00 2.72 -14.73
N LEU A 166 4.86 2.60 -15.43
CA LEU A 166 3.83 1.62 -15.07
C LEU A 166 4.30 0.17 -15.18
N SER A 167 5.33 -0.10 -16.00
CA SER A 167 5.96 -1.42 -16.11
C SER A 167 6.54 -1.97 -14.80
N VAL A 168 6.84 -1.10 -13.84
CA VAL A 168 7.32 -1.48 -12.49
C VAL A 168 6.24 -2.21 -11.68
N PHE A 169 4.96 -1.99 -12.00
CA PHE A 169 3.82 -2.56 -11.29
C PHE A 169 3.23 -3.80 -11.96
N THR A 170 3.75 -4.15 -13.14
CA THR A 170 3.37 -5.36 -13.87
C THR A 170 4.48 -6.40 -13.72
N ASP A 171 4.13 -7.64 -13.44
CA ASP A 171 5.11 -8.74 -13.25
C ASP A 171 5.72 -9.21 -14.58
N GLY A 172 5.89 -8.35 -15.57
CA GLY A 172 6.52 -8.67 -16.86
C GLY A 172 5.76 -9.64 -17.78
N GLU A 173 4.65 -10.21 -17.32
CA GLU A 173 3.83 -11.18 -18.07
C GLU A 173 2.41 -10.67 -18.38
N GLY A 174 2.13 -9.41 -18.13
CA GLY A 174 0.82 -8.83 -18.37
C GLY A 174 0.81 -7.85 -19.53
N GLU A 175 0.57 -8.32 -20.74
CA GLU A 175 -0.11 -7.49 -21.74
C GLU A 175 -1.53 -7.22 -21.20
N ILE A 176 -1.85 -5.95 -20.93
CA ILE A 176 -3.22 -5.50 -20.68
C ILE A 176 -3.86 -5.16 -22.02
#